data_ac40856d5f2ca032fccfdd2ae76fbba9
#
_entry.id   ac40856d5f2ca032fccfdd2ae76fbba9
#
_cell.length_a   1.000
_cell.length_b   1.000
_cell.length_c   1.000
_cell.angle_alpha   90.00
_cell.angle_beta   90.00
_cell.angle_gamma   90.00
#
_symmetry.space_group_name_H-M   'P 1'
#
loop_
_entity.id
_entity.type
_entity.pdbx_description
1 polymer ?
#
loop_
_entity_poly.entity_id
_entity_poly.type
_entity_poly.pdbx_seq_one_letter_code
_entity_poly.pdbx_strand_id
1 'polypeptide(L)'
;MEKKIVYNKERGIKGCIADGWKMLALNWKDYLKQTWTYVLFAGLANAFFIEMLLQYVCEQALPAYLLLTSEGGDAQTAKWMAVPTWCNGIYLLLATLLFAFANLCVVVRYFNVINYYKANNRMPQTCNLALQKNDWQHMGRILKALLCTALPAFVICCIIAFFALKYTLWLWVVVLLISIYMASCSTLCVMKYALNGKKLTQSLKFAFKRALGIPFILMLFVLIPTTFCTLVLSLPETLYSFSRLAATKSMLSCDSFGLPIYLPFVFFIVNAICYALTTLVRSYFVWTLSLKTNNQ
;
A
#
# COMPACT_ATOMS: atom_id res chain seq x y z
N MET A 1 -29.51 4.13 -22.55
CA MET A 1 -29.55 2.86 -21.76
C MET A 1 -28.18 2.60 -21.16
N GLU A 2 -28.01 2.87 -19.88
CA GLU A 2 -26.78 2.51 -19.17
C GLU A 2 -26.70 0.99 -19.10
N LYS A 3 -25.66 0.41 -19.71
CA LYS A 3 -25.38 -1.03 -19.62
C LYS A 3 -24.96 -1.35 -18.19
N LYS A 4 -25.93 -1.65 -17.33
CA LYS A 4 -25.69 -2.12 -15.96
C LYS A 4 -24.80 -3.37 -16.01
N ILE A 5 -23.71 -3.33 -15.26
CA ILE A 5 -22.82 -4.48 -15.15
C ILE A 5 -23.42 -5.46 -14.14
N VAL A 6 -23.83 -6.62 -14.60
CA VAL A 6 -24.41 -7.67 -13.77
C VAL A 6 -23.27 -8.40 -13.04
N TYR A 7 -23.26 -8.39 -11.69
CA TYR A 7 -22.21 -8.99 -10.88
C TYR A 7 -22.12 -10.51 -11.01
N ASN A 8 -23.25 -11.20 -11.12
CA ASN A 8 -23.34 -12.67 -11.07
C ASN A 8 -23.10 -13.36 -12.44
N LYS A 9 -22.43 -12.69 -13.36
CA LYS A 9 -22.07 -13.27 -14.65
C LYS A 9 -20.72 -13.96 -14.57
N GLU A 10 -20.60 -15.19 -15.10
CA GLU A 10 -19.31 -15.83 -15.29
C GLU A 10 -18.42 -15.03 -16.25
N ARG A 11 -17.18 -14.79 -15.85
CA ARG A 11 -16.22 -13.99 -16.61
C ARG A 11 -14.88 -14.70 -16.73
N GLY A 12 -14.32 -14.68 -17.92
CA GLY A 12 -12.90 -14.93 -18.12
C GLY A 12 -12.05 -13.73 -17.68
N ILE A 13 -10.73 -13.88 -17.71
CA ILE A 13 -9.75 -12.84 -17.26
C ILE A 13 -10.00 -11.52 -18.01
N LYS A 14 -10.10 -11.55 -19.34
CA LYS A 14 -10.38 -10.36 -20.18
C LYS A 14 -11.70 -9.68 -19.79
N GLY A 15 -12.74 -10.47 -19.51
CA GLY A 15 -14.04 -9.96 -19.08
C GLY A 15 -13.99 -9.26 -17.72
N CYS A 16 -13.23 -9.78 -16.76
CA CYS A 16 -13.05 -9.16 -15.45
C CYS A 16 -12.33 -7.80 -15.57
N ILE A 17 -11.26 -7.74 -16.38
CA ILE A 17 -10.51 -6.50 -16.61
C ILE A 17 -11.37 -5.45 -17.31
N ALA A 18 -12.06 -5.83 -18.40
CA ALA A 18 -12.90 -4.91 -19.17
C ALA A 18 -14.08 -4.40 -18.34
N ASP A 19 -14.78 -5.28 -17.63
CA ASP A 19 -15.93 -4.89 -16.81
C ASP A 19 -15.50 -4.10 -15.56
N GLY A 20 -14.34 -4.41 -14.94
CA GLY A 20 -13.76 -3.62 -13.86
C GLY A 20 -13.47 -2.18 -14.29
N TRP A 21 -12.89 -2.00 -15.48
CA TRP A 21 -12.66 -0.68 -16.07
C TRP A 21 -13.98 0.05 -16.38
N LYS A 22 -14.94 -0.64 -17.00
CA LYS A 22 -16.25 -0.05 -17.28
C LYS A 22 -16.99 0.39 -16.01
N MET A 23 -16.89 -0.40 -14.92
CA MET A 23 -17.50 -0.02 -13.64
C MET A 23 -16.93 1.28 -13.10
N LEU A 24 -15.62 1.41 -13.12
CA LEU A 24 -14.99 2.65 -12.67
C LEU A 24 -15.28 3.81 -13.61
N ALA A 25 -15.15 3.62 -14.91
CA ALA A 25 -15.40 4.68 -15.91
C ALA A 25 -16.84 5.21 -15.90
N LEU A 26 -17.84 4.32 -15.73
CA LEU A 26 -19.24 4.73 -15.67
C LEU A 26 -19.63 5.39 -14.34
N ASN A 27 -18.98 5.04 -13.26
CA ASN A 27 -19.36 5.47 -11.91
C ASN A 27 -18.26 6.32 -11.22
N TRP A 28 -17.26 6.82 -11.94
CA TRP A 28 -16.10 7.46 -11.35
C TRP A 28 -16.41 8.66 -10.45
N LYS A 29 -17.43 9.48 -10.85
CA LYS A 29 -17.86 10.66 -10.07
C LYS A 29 -18.42 10.26 -8.71
N ASP A 30 -19.36 9.28 -8.71
CA ASP A 30 -19.98 8.80 -7.49
C ASP A 30 -18.98 8.02 -6.62
N TYR A 31 -18.11 7.25 -7.26
CA TYR A 31 -17.02 6.56 -6.60
C TYR A 31 -16.05 7.53 -5.91
N LEU A 32 -15.62 8.56 -6.62
CA LEU A 32 -14.75 9.60 -6.08
C LEU A 32 -15.42 10.33 -4.91
N LYS A 33 -16.68 10.71 -5.05
CA LYS A 33 -17.48 11.34 -3.99
C LYS A 33 -17.53 10.50 -2.72
N GLN A 34 -17.55 9.17 -2.84
CA GLN A 34 -17.60 8.25 -1.71
C GLN A 34 -16.24 7.99 -1.06
N THR A 35 -15.14 8.20 -1.76
CA THR A 35 -13.81 7.73 -1.33
C THR A 35 -12.79 8.85 -1.11
N TRP A 36 -12.98 10.04 -1.69
CA TRP A 36 -11.97 11.10 -1.75
C TRP A 36 -11.42 11.51 -0.38
N THR A 37 -12.27 11.62 0.65
CA THR A 37 -11.85 12.02 1.99
C THR A 37 -10.87 11.03 2.61
N TYR A 38 -11.16 9.74 2.48
CA TYR A 38 -10.31 8.69 3.00
C TYR A 38 -9.02 8.55 2.20
N VAL A 39 -9.10 8.73 0.88
CA VAL A 39 -7.95 8.71 -0.02
C VAL A 39 -7.03 9.90 0.25
N LEU A 40 -7.59 11.10 0.47
CA LEU A 40 -6.82 12.28 0.85
C LEU A 40 -6.18 12.11 2.23
N PHE A 41 -6.93 11.57 3.21
CA PHE A 41 -6.39 11.25 4.53
C PHE A 41 -5.22 10.27 4.45
N ALA A 42 -5.31 9.23 3.61
CA ALA A 42 -4.21 8.30 3.38
C ALA A 42 -3.00 8.99 2.71
N GLY A 43 -3.25 9.93 1.79
CA GLY A 43 -2.19 10.73 1.17
C GLY A 43 -1.44 11.59 2.19
N LEU A 44 -2.17 12.30 3.06
CA LEU A 44 -1.57 13.11 4.13
C LEU A 44 -0.79 12.25 5.13
N ALA A 45 -1.35 11.10 5.52
CA ALA A 45 -0.70 10.17 6.42
C ALA A 45 0.59 9.58 5.81
N ASN A 46 0.60 9.30 4.49
CA ASN A 46 1.79 8.88 3.78
C ASN A 46 2.86 9.98 3.77
N ALA A 47 2.48 11.20 3.41
CA ALA A 47 3.42 12.32 3.37
C ALA A 47 4.06 12.57 4.74
N PHE A 48 3.28 12.49 5.81
CA PHE A 48 3.78 12.58 7.18
C PHE A 48 4.72 11.43 7.53
N PHE A 49 4.37 10.20 7.17
CA PHE A 49 5.22 9.03 7.39
C PHE A 49 6.58 9.15 6.67
N ILE A 50 6.56 9.56 5.40
CA ILE A 50 7.80 9.74 4.62
C ILE A 50 8.67 10.85 5.20
N GLU A 51 8.08 11.97 5.61
CA GLU A 51 8.85 13.06 6.22
C GLU A 51 9.52 12.62 7.53
N MET A 52 8.80 11.91 8.41
CA MET A 52 9.38 11.37 9.64
C MET A 52 10.47 10.32 9.38
N LEU A 53 10.26 9.48 8.37
CA LEU A 53 11.26 8.49 7.95
C LEU A 53 12.53 9.17 7.41
N LEU A 54 12.39 10.18 6.55
CA LEU A 54 13.52 10.93 6.00
C LEU A 54 14.26 11.69 7.09
N GLN A 55 13.54 12.28 8.03
CA GLN A 55 14.15 12.94 9.18
C GLN A 55 15.05 11.95 9.96
N TYR A 56 14.51 10.78 10.33
CA TYR A 56 15.29 9.74 10.98
C TYR A 56 16.51 9.30 10.15
N VAL A 57 16.32 9.08 8.86
CA VAL A 57 17.41 8.63 7.98
C VAL A 57 18.49 9.69 7.85
N CYS A 58 18.13 10.96 7.63
CA CYS A 58 19.10 12.05 7.45
C CYS A 58 19.80 12.43 8.74
N GLU A 59 19.10 12.44 9.88
CA GLU A 59 19.68 12.90 11.15
C GLU A 59 20.47 11.81 11.89
N GLN A 60 20.16 10.54 11.67
CA GLN A 60 20.70 9.45 12.47
C GLN A 60 21.29 8.31 11.63
N ALA A 61 20.50 7.69 10.75
CA ALA A 61 20.94 6.49 10.05
C ALA A 61 22.07 6.75 9.06
N LEU A 62 22.00 7.83 8.28
CA LEU A 62 23.03 8.19 7.30
C LEU A 62 24.34 8.62 7.97
N PRO A 63 24.37 9.51 8.99
CA PRO A 63 25.59 9.81 9.73
C PRO A 63 26.22 8.58 10.38
N ALA A 64 25.43 7.69 10.98
CA ALA A 64 25.91 6.45 11.55
C ALA A 64 26.53 5.53 10.49
N TYR A 65 25.93 5.42 9.31
CA TYR A 65 26.47 4.65 8.19
C TYR A 65 27.79 5.23 7.68
N LEU A 66 27.87 6.55 7.51
CA LEU A 66 29.10 7.23 7.06
C LEU A 66 30.24 7.07 8.07
N LEU A 67 29.93 7.16 9.36
CA LEU A 67 30.93 6.89 10.43
C LEU A 67 31.45 5.44 10.36
N LEU A 68 30.52 4.47 10.11
CA LEU A 68 30.89 3.05 10.05
C LEU A 68 31.75 2.71 8.83
N THR A 69 31.64 3.48 7.74
CA THR A 69 32.36 3.28 6.48
C THR A 69 33.63 4.15 6.39
N SER A 70 33.84 5.10 7.31
CA SER A 70 35.06 5.93 7.36
C SER A 70 36.24 5.14 7.91
N GLU A 71 37.44 5.42 7.38
CA GLU A 71 38.68 4.87 7.90
C GLU A 71 38.90 5.35 9.35
N GLY A 72 38.94 4.41 10.31
CA GLY A 72 39.05 4.71 11.75
C GLY A 72 37.73 5.00 12.45
N GLY A 73 36.60 4.83 11.80
CA GLY A 73 35.28 5.00 12.41
C GLY A 73 35.00 3.99 13.53
N ASP A 74 34.47 4.45 14.66
CA ASP A 74 34.09 3.58 15.77
C ASP A 74 32.75 2.91 15.53
N ALA A 75 32.79 1.59 15.30
CA ALA A 75 31.58 0.79 15.04
C ALA A 75 30.60 0.79 16.22
N GLN A 76 31.07 0.99 17.46
CA GLN A 76 30.20 1.05 18.63
C GLN A 76 29.43 2.38 18.67
N THR A 77 30.10 3.49 18.44
CA THR A 77 29.48 4.81 18.32
C THR A 77 28.51 4.85 17.17
N ALA A 78 28.84 4.29 15.99
CA ALA A 78 27.93 4.21 14.83
C ALA A 78 26.64 3.43 15.15
N LYS A 79 26.75 2.33 15.88
CA LYS A 79 25.57 1.56 16.33
C LYS A 79 24.65 2.37 17.25
N TRP A 80 25.22 3.12 18.19
CA TRP A 80 24.44 3.98 19.09
C TRP A 80 23.77 5.14 18.34
N MET A 81 24.45 5.75 17.38
CA MET A 81 23.89 6.81 16.54
C MET A 81 22.73 6.31 15.66
N ALA A 82 22.78 5.06 15.21
CA ALA A 82 21.70 4.48 14.39
C ALA A 82 20.41 4.17 15.18
N VAL A 83 20.48 4.11 16.53
CA VAL A 83 19.30 3.92 17.36
C VAL A 83 18.45 5.19 17.37
N PRO A 84 17.15 5.14 17.03
CA PRO A 84 16.30 6.33 17.05
C PRO A 84 16.32 6.98 18.44
N THR A 85 16.51 8.30 18.48
CA THR A 85 16.24 9.04 19.72
C THR A 85 14.78 8.82 20.15
N TRP A 86 14.49 8.91 21.43
CA TRP A 86 13.14 8.68 21.96
C TRP A 86 12.10 9.52 21.21
N CYS A 87 12.40 10.79 20.92
CA CYS A 87 11.49 11.66 20.18
C CYS A 87 11.26 11.18 18.75
N ASN A 88 12.33 10.93 17.98
CA ASN A 88 12.23 10.46 16.60
C ASN A 88 11.57 9.07 16.53
N GLY A 89 11.85 8.19 17.48
CA GLY A 89 11.23 6.88 17.58
C GLY A 89 9.72 6.96 17.82
N ILE A 90 9.28 7.84 18.72
CA ILE A 90 7.85 8.05 18.99
C ILE A 90 7.15 8.66 17.78
N TYR A 91 7.74 9.69 17.15
CA TYR A 91 7.14 10.32 15.96
C TYR A 91 7.06 9.35 14.79
N LEU A 92 8.10 8.56 14.54
CA LEU A 92 8.09 7.55 13.48
C LEU A 92 7.05 6.45 13.77
N LEU A 93 6.93 6.00 15.03
CA LEU A 93 5.91 5.04 15.43
C LEU A 93 4.48 5.59 15.22
N LEU A 94 4.23 6.82 15.66
CA LEU A 94 2.93 7.47 15.49
C LEU A 94 2.60 7.66 14.00
N ALA A 95 3.56 8.10 13.20
CA ALA A 95 3.40 8.25 11.76
C ALA A 95 3.09 6.91 11.08
N THR A 96 3.78 5.84 11.48
CA THR A 96 3.54 4.47 10.97
C THR A 96 2.13 3.98 11.34
N LEU A 97 1.70 4.18 12.57
CA LEU A 97 0.36 3.79 13.03
C LEU A 97 -0.72 4.59 12.31
N LEU A 98 -0.53 5.90 12.14
CA LEU A 98 -1.46 6.77 11.40
C LEU A 98 -1.56 6.35 9.94
N PHE A 99 -0.44 6.07 9.29
CA PHE A 99 -0.38 5.59 7.92
C PHE A 99 -1.10 4.24 7.76
N ALA A 100 -0.83 3.28 8.64
CA ALA A 100 -1.50 1.99 8.63
C ALA A 100 -3.02 2.13 8.85
N PHE A 101 -3.43 2.95 9.80
CA PHE A 101 -4.84 3.22 10.09
C PHE A 101 -5.55 3.89 8.90
N ALA A 102 -4.96 4.91 8.30
CA ALA A 102 -5.51 5.59 7.13
C ALA A 102 -5.73 4.64 5.95
N ASN A 103 -4.74 3.76 5.67
CA ASN A 103 -4.88 2.75 4.63
C ASN A 103 -5.97 1.71 4.93
N LEU A 104 -6.12 1.29 6.20
CA LEU A 104 -7.22 0.41 6.60
C LEU A 104 -8.59 1.09 6.37
N CYS A 105 -8.73 2.37 6.70
CA CYS A 105 -9.95 3.13 6.42
C CYS A 105 -10.29 3.15 4.92
N VAL A 106 -9.30 3.39 4.06
CA VAL A 106 -9.47 3.35 2.59
C VAL A 106 -9.95 1.98 2.13
N VAL A 107 -9.31 0.90 2.60
CA VAL A 107 -9.67 -0.48 2.22
C VAL A 107 -11.10 -0.81 2.66
N VAL A 108 -11.47 -0.49 3.90
CA VAL A 108 -12.84 -0.69 4.40
C VAL A 108 -13.85 0.05 3.54
N ARG A 109 -13.53 1.31 3.19
CA ARG A 109 -14.42 2.12 2.35
C ARG A 109 -14.60 1.53 0.96
N TYR A 110 -13.52 1.07 0.33
CA TYR A 110 -13.61 0.38 -0.96
C TYR A 110 -14.52 -0.84 -0.88
N PHE A 111 -14.36 -1.67 0.13
CA PHE A 111 -15.20 -2.85 0.30
C PHE A 111 -16.66 -2.52 0.56
N ASN A 112 -16.96 -1.49 1.36
CA ASN A 112 -18.33 -1.06 1.61
C ASN A 112 -19.02 -0.57 0.33
N VAL A 113 -18.32 0.21 -0.49
CA VAL A 113 -18.83 0.67 -1.79
C VAL A 113 -19.09 -0.51 -2.73
N ILE A 114 -18.16 -1.49 -2.79
CA ILE A 114 -18.32 -2.70 -3.59
C ILE A 114 -19.52 -3.52 -3.12
N ASN A 115 -19.67 -3.73 -1.81
CA ASN A 115 -20.80 -4.49 -1.27
C ASN A 115 -22.13 -3.81 -1.53
N TYR A 116 -22.19 -2.50 -1.36
CA TYR A 116 -23.38 -1.74 -1.70
C TYR A 116 -23.76 -1.86 -3.18
N TYR A 117 -22.77 -1.75 -4.06
CA TYR A 117 -22.99 -1.92 -5.50
C TYR A 117 -23.45 -3.33 -5.85
N LYS A 118 -22.89 -4.36 -5.21
CA LYS A 118 -23.32 -5.75 -5.38
C LYS A 118 -24.79 -5.95 -5.02
N ALA A 119 -25.24 -5.35 -3.91
CA ALA A 119 -26.60 -5.50 -3.42
C ALA A 119 -27.61 -4.70 -4.25
N ASN A 120 -27.25 -3.48 -4.69
CA ASN A 120 -28.20 -2.53 -5.25
C ASN A 120 -28.01 -2.25 -6.76
N ASN A 121 -26.94 -2.78 -7.38
CA ASN A 121 -26.50 -2.48 -8.75
C ASN A 121 -26.40 -0.98 -9.08
N ARG A 122 -26.11 -0.16 -8.06
CA ARG A 122 -25.89 1.29 -8.16
C ARG A 122 -24.94 1.75 -7.08
N MET A 123 -24.25 2.88 -7.30
CA MET A 123 -23.41 3.51 -6.28
C MET A 123 -24.27 4.12 -5.16
N PRO A 124 -23.74 4.21 -3.91
CA PRO A 124 -24.43 4.90 -2.83
C PRO A 124 -24.53 6.39 -3.16
N GLN A 125 -25.72 6.96 -3.02
CA GLN A 125 -25.97 8.39 -3.31
C GLN A 125 -25.55 9.30 -2.13
N THR A 126 -25.72 8.80 -0.90
CA THR A 126 -25.35 9.51 0.32
C THR A 126 -23.95 9.15 0.75
N CYS A 127 -23.09 10.14 0.98
CA CYS A 127 -21.76 9.95 1.50
C CYS A 127 -21.78 10.10 3.04
N ASN A 128 -21.77 8.98 3.76
CA ASN A 128 -21.50 9.01 5.20
C ASN A 128 -19.98 9.05 5.41
N LEU A 129 -19.50 10.22 5.85
CA LEU A 129 -18.07 10.44 6.11
C LEU A 129 -17.60 9.78 7.42
N ALA A 130 -18.51 9.52 8.37
CA ALA A 130 -18.15 8.90 9.63
C ALA A 130 -18.03 7.37 9.51
N LEU A 131 -17.05 6.81 10.20
CA LEU A 131 -16.92 5.35 10.36
C LEU A 131 -18.07 4.85 11.26
N GLN A 132 -18.85 3.92 10.74
CA GLN A 132 -19.94 3.29 11.46
C GLN A 132 -19.41 2.14 12.34
N LYS A 133 -20.22 1.67 13.30
CA LYS A 133 -19.87 0.52 14.16
C LYS A 133 -19.49 -0.73 13.36
N ASN A 134 -20.16 -0.98 12.24
CA ASN A 134 -19.84 -2.07 11.34
C ASN A 134 -18.46 -1.92 10.67
N ASP A 135 -18.04 -0.69 10.38
CA ASP A 135 -16.74 -0.42 9.75
C ASP A 135 -15.60 -0.81 10.69
N TRP A 136 -15.71 -0.52 11.98
CA TRP A 136 -14.74 -0.96 12.99
C TRP A 136 -14.63 -2.48 13.11
N GLN A 137 -15.74 -3.19 13.02
CA GLN A 137 -15.73 -4.65 13.00
C GLN A 137 -15.06 -5.19 11.72
N HIS A 138 -15.35 -4.59 10.57
CA HIS A 138 -14.70 -4.93 9.31
C HIS A 138 -13.21 -4.63 9.33
N MET A 139 -12.79 -3.49 9.90
CA MET A 139 -11.37 -3.15 10.09
C MET A 139 -10.64 -4.22 10.92
N GLY A 140 -11.21 -4.63 12.05
CA GLY A 140 -10.64 -5.67 12.90
C GLY A 140 -10.51 -7.01 12.17
N ARG A 141 -11.50 -7.38 11.34
CA ARG A 141 -11.44 -8.59 10.50
C ARG A 141 -10.39 -8.48 9.40
N ILE A 142 -10.32 -7.35 8.71
CA ILE A 142 -9.32 -7.10 7.67
C ILE A 142 -7.92 -7.15 8.27
N LEU A 143 -7.69 -6.47 9.39
CA LEU A 143 -6.40 -6.48 10.09
C LEU A 143 -6.00 -7.90 10.48
N LYS A 144 -6.92 -8.68 11.04
CA LYS A 144 -6.69 -10.08 11.41
C LYS A 144 -6.32 -10.95 10.20
N ALA A 145 -7.02 -10.78 9.07
CA ALA A 145 -6.70 -11.49 7.83
C ALA A 145 -5.32 -11.11 7.30
N LEU A 146 -4.98 -9.81 7.29
CA LEU A 146 -3.69 -9.30 6.83
C LEU A 146 -2.55 -9.77 7.74
N LEU A 147 -2.70 -9.74 9.06
CA LEU A 147 -1.70 -10.25 9.97
C LEU A 147 -1.43 -11.74 9.76
N CYS A 148 -2.47 -12.55 9.51
CA CYS A 148 -2.30 -13.98 9.25
C CYS A 148 -1.71 -14.32 7.88
N THR A 149 -1.78 -13.42 6.89
CA THR A 149 -1.31 -13.68 5.52
C THR A 149 -0.07 -12.87 5.18
N ALA A 150 -0.09 -11.56 5.40
CA ALA A 150 0.98 -10.65 5.00
C ALA A 150 2.20 -10.73 5.92
N LEU A 151 2.01 -10.91 7.24
CA LEU A 151 3.14 -10.96 8.17
C LEU A 151 4.06 -12.17 7.93
N PRO A 152 3.56 -13.42 7.81
CA PRO A 152 4.41 -14.55 7.46
C PRO A 152 5.09 -14.38 6.10
N ALA A 153 4.36 -13.82 5.11
CA ALA A 153 4.91 -13.52 3.80
C ALA A 153 6.08 -12.54 3.88
N PHE A 154 5.90 -11.47 4.62
CA PHE A 154 6.94 -10.46 4.82
C PHE A 154 8.19 -11.07 5.44
N VAL A 155 8.06 -11.90 6.49
CA VAL A 155 9.20 -12.58 7.10
C VAL A 155 9.92 -13.48 6.10
N ILE A 156 9.19 -14.29 5.33
CA ILE A 156 9.78 -15.17 4.30
C ILE A 156 10.49 -14.33 3.22
N CYS A 157 9.86 -13.25 2.74
CA CYS A 157 10.48 -12.36 1.76
C CYS A 157 11.74 -11.69 2.30
N CYS A 158 11.77 -11.25 3.55
CA CYS A 158 12.96 -10.67 4.18
C CYS A 158 14.11 -11.67 4.27
N ILE A 159 13.83 -12.93 4.64
CA ILE A 159 14.84 -14.00 4.69
C ILE A 159 15.42 -14.24 3.28
N ILE A 160 14.56 -14.38 2.27
CA ILE A 160 15.01 -14.64 0.88
C ILE A 160 15.77 -13.41 0.35
N ALA A 161 15.30 -12.19 0.63
CA ALA A 161 15.97 -10.97 0.21
C ALA A 161 17.37 -10.83 0.82
N PHE A 162 17.54 -11.22 2.09
CA PHE A 162 18.87 -11.27 2.73
C PHE A 162 19.82 -12.20 1.99
N PHE A 163 19.37 -13.38 1.58
CA PHE A 163 20.18 -14.29 0.76
C PHE A 163 20.38 -13.76 -0.66
N ALA A 164 19.38 -13.08 -1.26
CA ALA A 164 19.50 -12.47 -2.57
C ALA A 164 20.59 -11.40 -2.64
N LEU A 165 20.71 -10.58 -1.62
CA LEU A 165 21.77 -9.57 -1.50
C LEU A 165 23.17 -10.20 -1.43
N LYS A 166 23.29 -11.39 -0.79
CA LYS A 166 24.58 -12.03 -0.55
C LYS A 166 25.05 -12.93 -1.71
N TYR A 167 24.10 -13.59 -2.41
CA TYR A 167 24.46 -14.69 -3.32
C TYR A 167 24.10 -14.45 -4.79
N THR A 168 22.84 -14.11 -5.12
CA THR A 168 22.40 -14.04 -6.52
C THR A 168 21.21 -13.09 -6.72
N LEU A 169 21.27 -12.32 -7.82
CA LEU A 169 20.18 -11.42 -8.24
C LEU A 169 18.88 -12.17 -8.61
N TRP A 170 18.97 -13.44 -9.05
CA TRP A 170 17.80 -14.25 -9.42
C TRP A 170 16.83 -14.50 -8.27
N LEU A 171 17.30 -14.48 -7.03
CA LEU A 171 16.42 -14.62 -5.86
C LEU A 171 15.42 -13.46 -5.72
N TRP A 172 15.69 -12.30 -6.30
CA TRP A 172 14.71 -11.20 -6.35
C TRP A 172 13.48 -11.54 -7.18
N VAL A 173 13.63 -12.34 -8.24
CA VAL A 173 12.48 -12.84 -9.01
C VAL A 173 11.62 -13.75 -8.14
N VAL A 174 12.23 -14.59 -7.32
CA VAL A 174 11.51 -15.45 -6.36
C VAL A 174 10.77 -14.61 -5.31
N VAL A 175 11.42 -13.58 -4.76
CA VAL A 175 10.78 -12.63 -3.82
C VAL A 175 9.55 -11.97 -4.47
N LEU A 176 9.67 -11.53 -5.73
CA LEU A 176 8.58 -10.93 -6.48
C LEU A 176 7.40 -11.91 -6.65
N LEU A 177 7.67 -13.14 -7.10
CA LEU A 177 6.63 -14.16 -7.31
C LEU A 177 5.92 -14.53 -6.00
N ILE A 178 6.67 -14.70 -4.92
CA ILE A 178 6.09 -14.96 -3.59
C ILE A 178 5.24 -13.77 -3.15
N SER A 179 5.70 -12.55 -3.33
CA SER A 179 4.95 -11.34 -2.97
C SER A 179 3.62 -11.24 -3.72
N ILE A 180 3.59 -11.53 -5.03
CA ILE A 180 2.38 -11.57 -5.85
C ILE A 180 1.42 -12.67 -5.38
N TYR A 181 1.95 -13.87 -5.13
CA TYR A 181 1.15 -14.99 -4.62
C TYR A 181 0.50 -14.64 -3.27
N MET A 182 1.27 -14.10 -2.35
CA MET A 182 0.79 -13.75 -1.02
C MET A 182 -0.16 -12.54 -1.02
N ALA A 183 0.03 -11.59 -1.95
CA ALA A 183 -0.93 -10.51 -2.18
C ALA A 183 -2.28 -11.07 -2.67
N SER A 184 -2.26 -12.08 -3.57
CA SER A 184 -3.46 -12.80 -4.01
C SER A 184 -4.15 -13.52 -2.85
N CYS A 185 -3.38 -14.24 -2.02
CA CYS A 185 -3.88 -14.91 -0.83
C CYS A 185 -4.52 -13.93 0.16
N SER A 186 -3.84 -12.82 0.44
CA SER A 186 -4.33 -11.79 1.38
C SER A 186 -5.66 -11.21 0.91
N THR A 187 -5.75 -10.83 -0.37
CA THR A 187 -6.96 -10.23 -0.93
C THR A 187 -8.14 -11.21 -0.93
N LEU A 188 -7.91 -12.47 -1.33
CA LEU A 188 -8.94 -13.52 -1.29
C LEU A 188 -9.38 -13.83 0.14
N CYS A 189 -8.45 -13.89 1.09
CA CYS A 189 -8.74 -14.11 2.50
C CYS A 189 -9.60 -12.98 3.07
N VAL A 190 -9.21 -11.72 2.82
CA VAL A 190 -9.96 -10.53 3.25
C VAL A 190 -11.37 -10.55 2.67
N MET A 191 -11.53 -10.82 1.37
CA MET A 191 -12.84 -10.89 0.74
C MET A 191 -13.75 -11.96 1.35
N LYS A 192 -13.24 -13.16 1.62
CA LYS A 192 -14.06 -14.25 2.20
C LYS A 192 -14.33 -14.05 3.69
N TYR A 193 -13.35 -13.58 4.45
CA TYR A 193 -13.46 -13.43 5.90
C TYR A 193 -14.19 -12.14 6.30
N ALA A 194 -13.77 -10.99 5.77
CA ALA A 194 -14.32 -9.71 6.17
C ALA A 194 -15.68 -9.42 5.53
N LEU A 195 -15.86 -9.78 4.23
CA LEU A 195 -17.09 -9.46 3.49
C LEU A 195 -18.15 -10.54 3.60
N ASN A 196 -17.77 -11.80 3.47
CA ASN A 196 -18.75 -12.91 3.45
C ASN A 196 -18.97 -13.52 4.85
N GLY A 197 -18.33 -13.00 5.91
CA GLY A 197 -18.53 -13.41 7.29
C GLY A 197 -18.11 -14.86 7.62
N LYS A 198 -17.36 -15.54 6.74
CA LYS A 198 -16.89 -16.90 6.96
C LYS A 198 -15.81 -16.98 8.06
N LYS A 199 -15.56 -18.16 8.62
CA LYS A 199 -14.50 -18.38 9.62
C LYS A 199 -13.12 -18.13 8.99
N LEU A 200 -12.19 -17.56 9.75
CA LEU A 200 -10.83 -17.22 9.30
C LEU A 200 -10.08 -18.41 8.72
N THR A 201 -10.13 -19.56 9.41
CA THR A 201 -9.44 -20.79 8.97
C THR A 201 -9.96 -21.31 7.63
N GLN A 202 -11.28 -21.25 7.41
CA GLN A 202 -11.88 -21.61 6.12
C GLN A 202 -11.48 -20.64 5.01
N SER A 203 -11.42 -19.33 5.33
CA SER A 203 -11.02 -18.28 4.39
C SER A 203 -9.54 -18.41 4.01
N LEU A 204 -8.66 -18.72 4.96
CA LEU A 204 -7.24 -19.00 4.72
C LEU A 204 -7.07 -20.23 3.82
N LYS A 205 -7.69 -21.38 4.20
CA LYS A 205 -7.62 -22.61 3.39
C LYS A 205 -8.10 -22.38 1.95
N PHE A 206 -9.20 -21.63 1.78
CA PHE A 206 -9.71 -21.26 0.47
C PHE A 206 -8.71 -20.38 -0.30
N ALA A 207 -8.16 -19.35 0.35
CA ALA A 207 -7.23 -18.41 -0.26
C ALA A 207 -5.97 -19.14 -0.76
N PHE A 208 -5.33 -19.93 0.07
CA PHE A 208 -4.13 -20.68 -0.32
C PHE A 208 -4.39 -21.70 -1.44
N LYS A 209 -5.54 -22.37 -1.43
CA LYS A 209 -5.89 -23.34 -2.48
C LYS A 209 -6.19 -22.70 -3.83
N ARG A 210 -6.78 -21.48 -3.83
CA ARG A 210 -7.26 -20.82 -5.05
C ARG A 210 -6.36 -19.70 -5.57
N ALA A 211 -5.38 -19.25 -4.78
CA ALA A 211 -4.55 -18.11 -5.16
C ALA A 211 -3.69 -18.37 -6.41
N LEU A 212 -3.19 -19.60 -6.60
CA LEU A 212 -2.37 -19.99 -7.77
C LEU A 212 -3.15 -20.13 -9.09
N GLY A 213 -4.47 -20.02 -9.06
CA GLY A 213 -5.30 -20.14 -10.27
C GLY A 213 -5.49 -18.80 -10.99
N ILE A 214 -6.70 -18.64 -11.54
CA ILE A 214 -7.13 -17.42 -12.24
C ILE A 214 -6.87 -16.13 -11.43
N PRO A 215 -7.06 -16.07 -10.09
CA PRO A 215 -6.74 -14.88 -9.31
C PRO A 215 -5.28 -14.43 -9.43
N PHE A 216 -4.34 -15.37 -9.46
CA PHE A 216 -2.90 -15.05 -9.62
C PHE A 216 -2.60 -14.42 -10.99
N ILE A 217 -3.15 -15.00 -12.05
CA ILE A 217 -2.99 -14.48 -13.41
C ILE A 217 -3.65 -13.11 -13.53
N LEU A 218 -4.86 -12.95 -12.98
CA LEU A 218 -5.56 -11.67 -12.95
C LEU A 218 -4.75 -10.62 -12.18
N MET A 219 -4.15 -11.01 -11.06
CA MET A 219 -3.24 -10.16 -10.29
C MET A 219 -2.06 -9.68 -11.13
N LEU A 220 -1.41 -10.55 -11.87
CA LEU A 220 -0.29 -10.17 -12.75
C LEU A 220 -0.72 -9.11 -13.76
N PHE A 221 -1.82 -9.37 -14.49
CA PHE A 221 -2.30 -8.46 -15.54
C PHE A 221 -2.79 -7.11 -15.02
N VAL A 222 -3.27 -7.04 -13.78
CA VAL A 222 -3.72 -5.77 -13.17
C VAL A 222 -2.57 -5.12 -12.37
N LEU A 223 -1.72 -5.93 -11.74
CA LEU A 223 -0.61 -5.45 -10.92
C LEU A 223 0.44 -4.74 -11.77
N ILE A 224 0.79 -5.26 -12.94
CA ILE A 224 1.81 -4.66 -13.80
C ILE A 224 1.47 -3.20 -14.16
N PRO A 225 0.30 -2.88 -14.78
CA PRO A 225 -0.03 -1.51 -15.11
C PRO A 225 -0.24 -0.63 -13.85
N THR A 226 -0.82 -1.17 -12.78
CA THR A 226 -0.99 -0.40 -11.54
C THR A 226 0.35 -0.10 -10.86
N THR A 227 1.30 -1.05 -10.90
CA THR A 227 2.66 -0.84 -10.37
C THR A 227 3.39 0.21 -11.21
N PHE A 228 3.28 0.16 -12.53
CA PHE A 228 3.86 1.18 -13.40
C PHE A 228 3.29 2.57 -13.08
N CYS A 229 1.97 2.72 -12.99
CA CYS A 229 1.35 3.98 -12.59
C CYS A 229 1.81 4.43 -11.20
N THR A 230 1.92 3.51 -10.24
CA THR A 230 2.40 3.87 -8.90
C THR A 230 3.86 4.29 -8.88
N LEU A 231 4.72 3.68 -9.69
CA LEU A 231 6.11 4.08 -9.85
C LEU A 231 6.21 5.51 -10.42
N VAL A 232 5.45 5.81 -11.47
CA VAL A 232 5.42 7.17 -12.05
C VAL A 232 4.93 8.19 -11.03
N LEU A 233 3.87 7.88 -10.28
CA LEU A 233 3.32 8.77 -9.25
C LEU A 233 4.24 8.92 -8.02
N SER A 234 5.15 7.97 -7.78
CA SER A 234 6.14 8.05 -6.69
C SER A 234 7.45 8.75 -7.09
N LEU A 235 7.62 9.14 -8.37
CA LEU A 235 8.82 9.85 -8.80
C LEU A 235 9.10 11.15 -8.03
N PRO A 236 8.13 12.02 -7.74
CA PRO A 236 8.40 13.22 -6.94
C PRO A 236 8.94 12.89 -5.55
N GLU A 237 8.37 11.86 -4.90
CA GLU A 237 8.82 11.38 -3.58
C GLU A 237 10.26 10.86 -3.63
N THR A 238 10.59 10.04 -4.63
CA THR A 238 11.93 9.50 -4.80
C THR A 238 12.95 10.58 -5.09
N LEU A 239 12.66 11.52 -5.99
CA LEU A 239 13.53 12.66 -6.30
C LEU A 239 13.79 13.55 -5.08
N TYR A 240 12.74 13.85 -4.30
CA TYR A 240 12.89 14.59 -3.06
C TYR A 240 13.74 13.86 -2.03
N SER A 241 13.49 12.56 -1.85
CA SER A 241 14.27 11.73 -0.91
C SER A 241 15.76 11.72 -1.28
N PHE A 242 16.07 11.54 -2.56
CA PHE A 242 17.45 11.60 -3.05
C PHE A 242 18.09 12.99 -2.85
N SER A 243 17.35 14.06 -3.12
CA SER A 243 17.88 15.43 -2.93
C SER A 243 18.15 15.74 -1.46
N ARG A 244 17.30 15.28 -0.54
CA ARG A 244 17.56 15.41 0.91
C ARG A 244 18.76 14.61 1.36
N LEU A 245 18.90 13.36 0.91
CA LEU A 245 20.06 12.53 1.24
C LEU A 245 21.37 13.13 0.70
N ALA A 246 21.34 13.66 -0.53
CA ALA A 246 22.50 14.33 -1.12
C ALA A 246 22.88 15.62 -0.36
N ALA A 247 21.88 16.43 0.01
CA ALA A 247 22.11 17.64 0.80
C ALA A 247 22.67 17.32 2.20
N THR A 248 22.16 16.28 2.86
CA THR A 248 22.70 15.82 4.17
C THR A 248 24.14 15.36 4.03
N LYS A 249 24.47 14.59 2.98
CA LYS A 249 25.83 14.16 2.72
C LYS A 249 26.77 15.34 2.47
N SER A 250 26.36 16.35 1.67
CA SER A 250 27.18 17.54 1.42
C SER A 250 27.38 18.40 2.66
N MET A 251 26.39 18.53 3.53
CA MET A 251 26.53 19.22 4.82
C MET A 251 27.55 18.53 5.73
N LEU A 252 27.57 17.19 5.74
CA LEU A 252 28.55 16.41 6.53
C LEU A 252 29.96 16.47 5.95
N SER A 253 30.11 16.74 4.63
CA SER A 253 31.40 16.95 3.95
C SER A 253 31.85 18.42 3.93
N CYS A 254 31.16 19.30 4.65
CA CYS A 254 31.41 20.76 4.69
C CYS A 254 31.16 21.48 3.33
N ASP A 255 30.44 20.85 2.42
CA ASP A 255 30.01 21.50 1.18
C ASP A 255 28.78 22.37 1.43
N SER A 256 28.68 23.52 0.78
CA SER A 256 27.63 24.52 1.04
C SER A 256 26.29 24.27 0.34
N PHE A 257 25.97 23.03 0.02
CA PHE A 257 24.72 22.68 -0.66
C PHE A 257 23.60 22.40 0.33
N GLY A 258 22.68 23.36 0.50
CA GLY A 258 21.47 23.24 1.31
C GLY A 258 20.20 23.26 0.45
N LEU A 259 19.15 22.57 0.92
CA LEU A 259 17.83 22.67 0.27
C LEU A 259 17.09 23.91 0.77
N PRO A 260 16.33 24.60 -0.11
CA PRO A 260 15.47 25.72 0.29
C PRO A 260 14.45 25.30 1.37
N ILE A 261 14.21 26.14 2.36
CA ILE A 261 13.34 25.86 3.54
C ILE A 261 11.90 25.53 3.13
N TYR A 262 11.39 26.11 2.03
CA TYR A 262 10.02 25.83 1.55
C TYR A 262 9.88 24.49 0.83
N LEU A 263 10.97 23.86 0.42
CA LEU A 263 10.95 22.65 -0.38
C LEU A 263 10.28 21.47 0.34
N PRO A 264 10.55 21.18 1.64
CA PRO A 264 9.85 20.14 2.37
C PRO A 264 8.32 20.30 2.36
N PHE A 265 7.83 21.54 2.51
CA PHE A 265 6.40 21.80 2.53
C PHE A 265 5.74 21.54 1.15
N VAL A 266 6.40 21.99 0.06
CA VAL A 266 5.91 21.74 -1.29
C VAL A 266 5.85 20.24 -1.58
N PHE A 267 6.93 19.51 -1.24
CA PHE A 267 6.96 18.06 -1.46
C PHE A 267 6.01 17.30 -0.56
N PHE A 268 5.74 17.75 0.65
CA PHE A 268 4.70 17.18 1.50
C PHE A 268 3.33 17.18 0.80
N ILE A 269 2.94 18.31 0.20
CA ILE A 269 1.68 18.42 -0.53
C ILE A 269 1.70 17.53 -1.78
N VAL A 270 2.79 17.59 -2.56
CA VAL A 270 2.94 16.78 -3.79
C VAL A 270 2.87 15.29 -3.46
N ASN A 271 3.57 14.82 -2.43
CA ASN A 271 3.54 13.43 -1.98
C ASN A 271 2.14 13.01 -1.53
N ALA A 272 1.43 13.86 -0.78
CA ALA A 272 0.07 13.57 -0.36
C ALA A 272 -0.87 13.37 -1.57
N ILE A 273 -0.79 14.25 -2.58
CA ILE A 273 -1.60 14.15 -3.80
C ILE A 273 -1.22 12.91 -4.61
N CYS A 274 0.06 12.68 -4.83
CA CYS A 274 0.55 11.54 -5.60
C CYS A 274 0.13 10.21 -4.94
N TYR A 275 0.27 10.09 -3.62
CA TYR A 275 -0.19 8.91 -2.91
C TYR A 275 -1.71 8.74 -2.95
N ALA A 276 -2.47 9.82 -2.85
CA ALA A 276 -3.92 9.79 -3.03
C ALA A 276 -4.31 9.24 -4.41
N LEU A 277 -3.62 9.67 -5.46
CA LEU A 277 -3.81 9.13 -6.81
C LEU A 277 -3.41 7.64 -6.92
N THR A 278 -2.31 7.22 -6.28
CA THR A 278 -1.93 5.79 -6.26
C THR A 278 -2.97 4.92 -5.58
N THR A 279 -3.61 5.39 -4.51
CA THR A 279 -4.69 4.64 -3.85
C THR A 279 -5.92 4.51 -4.74
N LEU A 280 -6.26 5.53 -5.52
CA LEU A 280 -7.34 5.43 -6.53
C LEU A 280 -7.02 4.42 -7.62
N VAL A 281 -5.78 4.41 -8.13
CA VAL A 281 -5.34 3.41 -9.12
C VAL A 281 -5.41 1.98 -8.55
N ARG A 282 -4.98 1.79 -7.30
CA ARG A 282 -5.07 0.48 -6.61
C ARG A 282 -6.51 0.00 -6.42
N SER A 283 -7.46 0.90 -6.31
CA SER A 283 -8.86 0.52 -6.19
C SER A 283 -9.39 -0.24 -7.41
N TYR A 284 -8.89 0.06 -8.61
CA TYR A 284 -9.19 -0.68 -9.82
C TYR A 284 -8.89 -2.18 -9.69
N PHE A 285 -7.77 -2.52 -9.07
CA PHE A 285 -7.41 -3.89 -8.78
C PHE A 285 -8.43 -4.59 -7.88
N VAL A 286 -8.86 -3.94 -6.79
CA VAL A 286 -9.85 -4.49 -5.86
C VAL A 286 -11.19 -4.73 -6.55
N TRP A 287 -11.64 -3.80 -7.40
CA TRP A 287 -12.85 -3.95 -8.19
C TRP A 287 -12.77 -5.13 -9.16
N THR A 288 -11.68 -5.22 -9.93
CA THR A 288 -11.47 -6.29 -10.92
C THR A 288 -11.48 -7.67 -10.26
N LEU A 289 -10.83 -7.79 -9.10
CA LEU A 289 -10.79 -9.05 -8.36
C LEU A 289 -12.16 -9.39 -7.74
N SER A 290 -12.92 -8.39 -7.30
CA SER A 290 -14.26 -8.58 -6.73
C SER A 290 -15.25 -9.16 -7.73
N LEU A 291 -15.10 -8.86 -9.03
CA LEU A 291 -15.91 -9.43 -10.10
C LEU A 291 -15.68 -10.93 -10.31
N LYS A 292 -14.46 -11.42 -10.01
CA LYS A 292 -14.11 -12.84 -10.15
C LYS A 292 -14.54 -13.68 -8.96
N THR A 293 -14.44 -13.14 -7.74
CA THR A 293 -14.70 -13.91 -6.50
C THR A 293 -16.19 -14.20 -6.26
N ASN A 294 -17.09 -13.59 -7.02
CA ASN A 294 -18.53 -13.74 -6.82
C ASN A 294 -19.12 -15.04 -7.38
N ASN A 295 -18.42 -15.71 -8.30
CA ASN A 295 -18.91 -16.89 -9.01
C ASN A 295 -18.39 -18.21 -8.41
N GLN A 296 -17.84 -18.17 -7.21
CA GLN A 296 -17.32 -19.31 -6.46
C GLN A 296 -17.75 -19.22 -4.98
#